data_59739761b481c36fa0f6b3ec53d2bb14
#
_entry.id   59739761b481c36fa0f6b3ec53d2bb14
#
_cell.length_a   1.000
_cell.length_b   1.000
_cell.length_c   1.000
_cell.angle_alpha   90.00
_cell.angle_beta   90.00
_cell.angle_gamma   90.00
#
_symmetry.space_group_name_H-M   'P 1'
#
loop_
_entity.id
_entity.type
_entity.pdbx_description
1 polymer ?
#
loop_
_entity_poly.entity_id
_entity_poly.type
_entity_poly.pdbx_seq_one_letter_code
_entity_poly.pdbx_strand_id
1 'polypeptide(L)'
;MDVESQKSARPRGRCLDVFLVGSIVLLFLTVATVVVLGTLALVKLRSEIGVKPSVVDMQGTSETHHGVPHPLTAYKMQNVAYVQLTSAKLENSTMSWSQIERGLESSVGDQYHYNLQQHTLQAKQDGLYFLYLDLQLTCTAKCKRGTLVVQIESHRDEKLTCQVELPEWSVSNPVTTVTRKCWRVTRLDSKSQLIGRMVVQEAQDTFWKLVMNASGMGVFLLG
;
A
#
# COMPACT_ATOMS: atom_id res chain seq x y z
N MET A 1 2.70 83.79 -12.44
CA MET A 1 1.37 83.80 -11.82
C MET A 1 0.93 82.40 -11.64
N ASP A 2 1.14 82.01 -10.45
CA ASP A 2 1.03 80.61 -10.01
C ASP A 2 -0.35 80.36 -9.46
N VAL A 3 -0.94 79.23 -9.84
CA VAL A 3 -2.16 78.76 -9.14
C VAL A 3 -1.89 77.30 -8.73
N GLU A 4 -1.56 77.21 -7.47
CA GLU A 4 -1.48 76.01 -6.67
C GLU A 4 -2.87 75.37 -6.57
N SER A 5 -3.00 74.12 -7.02
CA SER A 5 -4.18 73.31 -6.83
C SER A 5 -3.90 72.27 -5.75
N GLN A 6 -4.22 72.60 -4.51
CA GLN A 6 -4.25 71.68 -3.38
C GLN A 6 -5.37 70.66 -3.57
N LYS A 7 -4.98 69.44 -3.82
CA LYS A 7 -5.90 68.29 -3.87
C LYS A 7 -6.10 67.71 -2.44
N SER A 8 -7.21 68.07 -1.84
CA SER A 8 -7.68 67.58 -0.56
C SER A 8 -7.81 66.06 -0.59
N ALA A 9 -6.97 65.37 0.18
CA ALA A 9 -7.09 63.95 0.44
C ALA A 9 -8.21 63.66 1.43
N ARG A 10 -9.29 63.07 0.97
CA ARG A 10 -10.38 62.57 1.82
C ARG A 10 -9.94 61.33 2.60
N PRO A 11 -10.19 61.26 3.93
CA PRO A 11 -9.88 60.06 4.73
C PRO A 11 -10.98 59.01 4.56
N ARG A 12 -10.88 58.18 3.51
CA ARG A 12 -11.82 57.10 3.21
C ARG A 12 -11.31 55.71 3.60
N GLY A 13 -10.16 55.60 4.29
CA GLY A 13 -9.48 54.32 4.56
C GLY A 13 -9.93 53.61 5.84
N ARG A 14 -10.31 54.33 6.91
CA ARG A 14 -10.46 53.70 8.24
C ARG A 14 -11.60 52.67 8.38
N CYS A 15 -12.72 52.86 7.69
CA CYS A 15 -13.81 51.88 7.76
C CYS A 15 -13.49 50.60 7.01
N LEU A 16 -12.79 50.69 5.88
CA LEU A 16 -12.40 49.52 5.09
C LEU A 16 -11.36 48.67 5.83
N ASP A 17 -10.39 49.32 6.46
CA ASP A 17 -9.33 48.64 7.23
C ASP A 17 -9.90 47.91 8.44
N VAL A 18 -10.87 48.50 9.16
CA VAL A 18 -11.54 47.84 10.29
C VAL A 18 -12.37 46.65 9.85
N PHE A 19 -13.06 46.74 8.70
CA PHE A 19 -13.78 45.61 8.12
C PHE A 19 -12.84 44.49 7.69
N LEU A 20 -11.72 44.81 7.10
CA LEU A 20 -10.72 43.84 6.61
C LEU A 20 -10.06 43.12 7.79
N VAL A 21 -9.64 43.86 8.82
CA VAL A 21 -9.06 43.27 10.04
C VAL A 21 -10.11 42.40 10.77
N GLY A 22 -11.35 42.87 10.90
CA GLY A 22 -12.44 42.07 11.51
C GLY A 22 -12.71 40.76 10.76
N SER A 23 -12.73 40.81 9.43
CA SER A 23 -12.91 39.61 8.59
C SER A 23 -11.78 38.61 8.75
N ILE A 24 -10.52 39.08 8.82
CA ILE A 24 -9.35 38.19 9.03
C ILE A 24 -9.41 37.54 10.40
N VAL A 25 -9.72 38.29 11.46
CA VAL A 25 -9.85 37.73 12.83
C VAL A 25 -10.96 36.68 12.89
N LEU A 26 -12.11 36.94 12.25
CA LEU A 26 -13.22 36.00 12.21
C LEU A 26 -12.85 34.70 11.47
N LEU A 27 -12.08 34.82 10.39
CA LEU A 27 -11.58 33.66 9.61
C LEU A 27 -10.60 32.81 10.43
N PHE A 28 -9.70 33.43 11.17
CA PHE A 28 -8.79 32.70 12.07
C PHE A 28 -9.53 31.99 13.20
N LEU A 29 -10.57 32.62 13.78
CA LEU A 29 -11.38 31.99 14.82
C LEU A 29 -12.15 30.76 14.28
N THR A 30 -12.71 30.84 13.07
CA THR A 30 -13.41 29.70 12.46
C THR A 30 -12.48 28.56 12.15
N VAL A 31 -11.29 28.84 11.61
CA VAL A 31 -10.27 27.79 11.34
C VAL A 31 -9.82 27.14 12.65
N ALA A 32 -9.56 27.92 13.69
CA ALA A 32 -9.14 27.38 14.99
C ALA A 32 -10.23 26.48 15.61
N THR A 33 -11.50 26.85 15.53
CA THR A 33 -12.60 26.00 16.03
C THR A 33 -12.74 24.70 15.26
N VAL A 34 -12.61 24.72 13.93
CA VAL A 34 -12.65 23.51 13.09
C VAL A 34 -11.48 22.57 13.41
N VAL A 35 -10.28 23.10 13.61
CA VAL A 35 -9.11 22.29 13.99
C VAL A 35 -9.30 21.64 15.35
N VAL A 36 -9.78 22.39 16.35
CA VAL A 36 -10.02 21.85 17.70
C VAL A 36 -11.11 20.77 17.69
N LEU A 37 -12.23 21.01 17.02
CA LEU A 37 -13.31 20.03 16.91
C LEU A 37 -12.88 18.80 16.12
N GLY A 38 -12.12 18.99 15.05
CA GLY A 38 -11.55 17.89 14.25
C GLY A 38 -10.59 17.01 15.06
N THR A 39 -9.70 17.62 15.84
CA THR A 39 -8.77 16.86 16.71
C THR A 39 -9.50 16.10 17.82
N LEU A 40 -10.50 16.70 18.44
CA LEU A 40 -11.32 16.04 19.46
C LEU A 40 -12.12 14.85 18.88
N ALA A 41 -12.68 15.02 17.68
CA ALA A 41 -13.37 13.93 16.98
C ALA A 41 -12.42 12.76 16.63
N LEU A 42 -11.21 13.06 16.15
CA LEU A 42 -10.19 12.05 15.86
C LEU A 42 -9.71 11.32 17.11
N VAL A 43 -9.53 12.03 18.24
CA VAL A 43 -9.16 11.41 19.52
C VAL A 43 -10.28 10.50 20.02
N LYS A 44 -11.54 10.92 19.90
CA LYS A 44 -12.70 10.13 20.30
C LYS A 44 -12.86 8.86 19.43
N LEU A 45 -12.71 8.98 18.13
CA LEU A 45 -12.70 7.83 17.21
C LEU A 45 -11.54 6.87 17.50
N ARG A 46 -10.36 7.38 17.88
CA ARG A 46 -9.22 6.56 18.27
C ARG A 46 -9.45 5.80 19.58
N SER A 47 -10.19 6.38 20.52
CA SER A 47 -10.52 5.71 21.79
C SER A 47 -11.54 4.57 21.60
N GLU A 48 -12.42 4.66 20.60
CA GLU A 48 -13.38 3.59 20.28
C GLU A 48 -12.74 2.44 19.46
N ILE A 49 -11.65 2.71 18.70
CA ILE A 49 -10.95 1.69 17.91
C ILE A 49 -9.90 0.92 18.74
N GLY A 50 -9.72 1.25 20.03
CA GLY A 50 -8.96 0.43 20.98
C GLY A 50 -7.46 0.28 20.69
N VAL A 51 -6.82 1.19 19.94
CA VAL A 51 -5.37 1.20 19.77
C VAL A 51 -4.75 2.05 20.88
N LYS A 52 -4.41 1.43 22.00
CA LYS A 52 -3.55 2.04 23.03
C LYS A 52 -2.12 2.15 22.47
N PRO A 53 -1.52 3.35 22.38
CA PRO A 53 -0.08 3.44 22.21
C PRO A 53 0.57 3.00 23.53
N SER A 54 1.30 1.89 23.50
CA SER A 54 2.20 1.51 24.61
C SER A 54 3.39 2.47 24.62
N VAL A 55 3.33 3.44 25.52
CA VAL A 55 4.52 4.17 25.95
C VAL A 55 5.35 3.18 26.76
N VAL A 56 6.52 2.82 26.26
CA VAL A 56 7.50 2.02 26.99
C VAL A 56 8.14 2.94 28.03
N ASP A 57 7.69 2.85 29.27
CA ASP A 57 8.36 3.44 30.41
C ASP A 57 9.40 2.42 30.91
N MET A 58 10.67 2.83 30.80
CA MET A 58 11.82 2.03 31.17
C MET A 58 12.11 2.26 32.65
N GLN A 59 11.49 1.46 33.53
CA GLN A 59 11.97 1.35 34.90
C GLN A 59 11.78 -0.08 35.43
N GLY A 60 12.88 -0.70 35.77
CA GLY A 60 12.96 -2.10 36.12
C GLY A 60 12.24 -2.46 37.41
N THR A 61 11.60 -3.58 37.36
CA THR A 61 11.50 -4.55 38.47
C THR A 61 11.15 -5.92 37.86
N SER A 62 11.98 -6.90 38.24
CA SER A 62 11.82 -8.31 37.86
C SER A 62 10.53 -8.86 38.46
N GLU A 63 9.55 -9.17 37.60
CA GLU A 63 8.53 -10.16 37.90
C GLU A 63 8.18 -10.94 36.63
N THR A 64 8.38 -12.25 36.73
CA THR A 64 8.15 -13.27 35.72
C THR A 64 6.65 -13.38 35.45
N HIS A 65 6.13 -12.62 34.49
CA HIS A 65 4.83 -12.92 33.91
C HIS A 65 5.03 -13.50 32.52
N HIS A 66 4.77 -14.79 32.37
CA HIS A 66 4.51 -15.42 31.09
C HIS A 66 3.36 -14.66 30.43
N GLY A 67 3.71 -13.72 29.53
CA GLY A 67 2.74 -13.05 28.68
C GLY A 67 2.18 -14.06 27.67
N VAL A 68 0.97 -14.51 27.93
CA VAL A 68 0.18 -15.28 26.97
C VAL A 68 -0.05 -14.36 25.76
N PRO A 69 0.40 -14.74 24.55
CA PRO A 69 0.16 -13.94 23.34
C PRO A 69 -1.35 -13.76 23.18
N HIS A 70 -1.80 -12.55 22.92
CA HIS A 70 -3.22 -12.26 22.70
C HIS A 70 -3.72 -13.16 21.57
N PRO A 71 -4.70 -14.06 21.79
CA PRO A 71 -5.08 -15.09 20.82
C PRO A 71 -5.57 -14.53 19.48
N LEU A 72 -6.09 -13.31 19.46
CA LEU A 72 -6.56 -12.64 18.23
C LEU A 72 -5.45 -12.20 17.29
N THR A 73 -4.29 -11.80 17.82
CA THR A 73 -3.16 -11.37 16.98
C THR A 73 -2.45 -12.59 16.39
N ALA A 74 -2.27 -13.65 17.20
CA ALA A 74 -1.70 -14.90 16.76
C ALA A 74 -2.59 -15.56 15.68
N TYR A 75 -3.91 -15.54 15.83
CA TYR A 75 -4.85 -16.10 14.84
C TYR A 75 -4.78 -15.37 13.49
N LYS A 76 -4.63 -14.02 13.48
CA LYS A 76 -4.48 -13.25 12.25
C LYS A 76 -3.20 -13.59 11.48
N MET A 77 -2.09 -13.79 12.18
CA MET A 77 -0.81 -14.12 11.56
C MET A 77 -0.79 -15.54 10.98
N GLN A 78 -1.50 -16.49 11.60
CA GLN A 78 -1.54 -17.89 11.14
C GLN A 78 -2.21 -18.06 9.78
N ASN A 79 -3.28 -17.29 9.52
CA ASN A 79 -4.16 -17.46 8.36
C ASN A 79 -3.78 -16.59 7.15
N VAL A 80 -2.67 -15.88 7.21
CA VAL A 80 -2.19 -14.98 6.16
C VAL A 80 -0.80 -15.40 5.71
N ALA A 81 -0.56 -15.38 4.42
CA ALA A 81 0.78 -15.43 3.86
C ALA A 81 0.95 -14.30 2.83
N TYR A 82 2.09 -13.65 2.87
CA TYR A 82 2.50 -12.68 1.88
C TYR A 82 3.93 -12.94 1.46
N VAL A 83 4.17 -12.99 0.15
CA VAL A 83 5.51 -13.11 -0.44
C VAL A 83 5.77 -11.94 -1.36
N GLN A 84 6.95 -11.39 -1.26
CA GLN A 84 7.40 -10.22 -1.98
C GLN A 84 8.25 -10.63 -3.17
N LEU A 85 8.15 -9.89 -4.26
CA LEU A 85 8.94 -10.11 -5.46
C LEU A 85 10.44 -9.85 -5.20
N THR A 86 11.31 -10.73 -5.73
CA THR A 86 12.77 -10.60 -5.59
C THR A 86 13.49 -10.17 -6.87
N SER A 87 12.82 -10.20 -8.02
CA SER A 87 13.37 -9.77 -9.31
C SER A 87 12.52 -8.68 -9.95
N ALA A 88 13.16 -7.60 -10.37
CA ALA A 88 12.50 -6.50 -11.08
C ALA A 88 12.38 -6.73 -12.59
N LYS A 89 13.00 -7.79 -13.12
CA LYS A 89 13.11 -8.05 -14.56
C LYS A 89 11.80 -8.55 -15.14
N LEU A 90 11.41 -8.01 -16.29
CA LEU A 90 10.28 -8.48 -17.09
C LEU A 90 10.80 -9.52 -18.10
N GLU A 91 10.44 -10.78 -17.87
CA GLU A 91 10.82 -11.89 -18.75
C GLU A 91 9.79 -13.03 -18.68
N ASN A 92 9.70 -13.82 -19.73
CA ASN A 92 8.83 -15.00 -19.74
C ASN A 92 9.44 -16.09 -18.85
N SER A 93 9.09 -16.08 -17.57
CA SER A 93 9.69 -16.96 -16.57
C SER A 93 8.76 -17.22 -15.38
N THR A 94 9.17 -18.16 -14.54
CA THR A 94 8.61 -18.31 -13.19
C THR A 94 9.09 -17.12 -12.32
N MET A 95 8.16 -16.48 -11.62
CA MET A 95 8.46 -15.36 -10.74
C MET A 95 9.16 -15.86 -9.48
N SER A 96 10.17 -15.11 -9.07
CA SER A 96 10.89 -15.37 -7.82
C SER A 96 10.34 -14.51 -6.69
N TRP A 97 10.00 -15.15 -5.60
CA TRP A 97 9.43 -14.52 -4.42
C TRP A 97 10.32 -14.75 -3.19
N SER A 98 10.10 -13.99 -2.13
CA SER A 98 10.64 -14.24 -0.81
C SER A 98 9.62 -13.86 0.27
N GLN A 99 9.67 -14.53 1.38
CA GLN A 99 8.99 -14.07 2.60
C GLN A 99 9.69 -12.83 3.15
N ILE A 100 8.94 -11.99 3.84
CA ILE A 100 9.49 -10.83 4.54
C ILE A 100 9.70 -11.25 6.00
N GLU A 101 10.90 -11.07 6.50
CA GLU A 101 11.26 -11.32 7.89
C GLU A 101 11.49 -9.99 8.62
N ARG A 102 10.84 -9.79 9.74
CA ARG A 102 11.04 -8.64 10.63
C ARG A 102 11.25 -9.13 12.05
N GLY A 103 12.51 -9.29 12.43
CA GLY A 103 12.87 -9.88 13.71
C GLY A 103 12.45 -11.34 13.79
N LEU A 104 11.54 -11.68 14.70
CA LEU A 104 11.00 -13.03 14.88
C LEU A 104 9.72 -13.29 14.06
N GLU A 105 9.19 -12.26 13.39
CA GLU A 105 7.94 -12.37 12.64
C GLU A 105 8.22 -12.62 11.16
N SER A 106 7.52 -13.61 10.60
CA SER A 106 7.51 -13.92 9.17
C SER A 106 6.20 -13.45 8.54
N SER A 107 6.27 -13.00 7.29
CA SER A 107 5.07 -12.70 6.49
C SER A 107 4.30 -13.94 6.03
N VAL A 108 4.81 -15.14 6.33
CA VAL A 108 4.17 -16.42 6.03
C VAL A 108 3.74 -17.06 7.35
N GLY A 109 2.42 -17.08 7.57
CA GLY A 109 1.84 -17.65 8.79
C GLY A 109 1.91 -19.18 8.83
N ASP A 110 1.66 -19.76 10.00
CA ASP A 110 1.84 -21.18 10.29
C ASP A 110 0.96 -22.13 9.44
N GLN A 111 -0.13 -21.63 8.87
CA GLN A 111 -1.00 -22.39 7.97
C GLN A 111 -0.45 -22.52 6.55
N TYR A 112 0.74 -21.98 6.30
CA TYR A 112 1.40 -22.01 5.01
C TYR A 112 2.82 -22.55 5.13
N HIS A 113 3.35 -23.00 4.01
CA HIS A 113 4.76 -23.37 3.86
C HIS A 113 5.31 -22.68 2.61
N TYR A 114 6.39 -21.93 2.78
CA TYR A 114 7.08 -21.30 1.66
C TYR A 114 8.37 -22.08 1.34
N ASN A 115 8.50 -22.54 0.09
CA ASN A 115 9.70 -23.19 -0.40
C ASN A 115 10.55 -22.19 -1.21
N LEU A 116 11.65 -21.74 -0.61
CA LEU A 116 12.54 -20.75 -1.22
C LEU A 116 13.22 -21.26 -2.50
N GLN A 117 13.55 -22.58 -2.58
CA GLN A 117 14.23 -23.13 -3.74
C GLN A 117 13.32 -23.26 -4.96
N GLN A 118 12.05 -23.54 -4.74
CA GLN A 118 11.04 -23.71 -5.78
C GLN A 118 10.20 -22.45 -6.02
N HIS A 119 10.36 -21.43 -5.18
CA HIS A 119 9.54 -20.22 -5.17
C HIS A 119 8.03 -20.52 -5.10
N THR A 120 7.65 -21.51 -4.28
CA THR A 120 6.27 -21.97 -4.13
C THR A 120 5.71 -21.64 -2.75
N LEU A 121 4.47 -21.24 -2.71
CA LEU A 121 3.70 -21.06 -1.48
C LEU A 121 2.65 -22.18 -1.40
N GLN A 122 2.69 -23.00 -0.37
CA GLN A 122 1.79 -24.12 -0.16
C GLN A 122 0.84 -23.82 1.01
N ALA A 123 -0.46 -24.07 0.80
CA ALA A 123 -1.44 -24.12 1.87
C ALA A 123 -1.32 -25.47 2.62
N LYS A 124 -1.45 -25.46 3.97
CA LYS A 124 -1.37 -26.69 4.78
C LYS A 124 -2.73 -27.33 5.01
N GLN A 125 -3.81 -26.66 4.68
CA GLN A 125 -5.17 -27.19 4.85
C GLN A 125 -6.04 -26.90 3.63
N ASP A 126 -7.06 -27.74 3.46
CA ASP A 126 -8.08 -27.54 2.45
C ASP A 126 -9.01 -26.40 2.87
N GLY A 127 -9.40 -25.54 1.94
CA GLY A 127 -10.28 -24.44 2.28
C GLY A 127 -10.57 -23.49 1.14
N LEU A 128 -11.32 -22.44 1.47
CA LEU A 128 -11.59 -21.33 0.58
C LEU A 128 -10.61 -20.20 0.90
N TYR A 129 -9.90 -19.73 -0.13
CA TYR A 129 -8.83 -18.76 0.01
C TYR A 129 -9.09 -17.52 -0.84
N PHE A 130 -8.72 -16.38 -0.28
CA PHE A 130 -8.61 -15.13 -1.02
C PHE A 130 -7.16 -14.99 -1.49
N LEU A 131 -6.95 -15.08 -2.80
CA LEU A 131 -5.66 -14.80 -3.45
C LEU A 131 -5.67 -13.35 -3.93
N TYR A 132 -4.55 -12.65 -3.73
CA TYR A 132 -4.37 -11.33 -4.34
C TYR A 132 -2.94 -11.17 -4.84
N LEU A 133 -2.82 -10.34 -5.85
CA LEU A 133 -1.56 -9.99 -6.49
C LEU A 133 -1.51 -8.47 -6.65
N ASP A 134 -0.50 -7.86 -6.06
CA ASP A 134 -0.18 -6.46 -6.24
C ASP A 134 1.01 -6.34 -7.18
N LEU A 135 0.86 -5.60 -8.27
CA LEU A 135 1.91 -5.34 -9.25
C LEU A 135 2.08 -3.84 -9.43
N GLN A 136 3.28 -3.37 -9.20
CA GLN A 136 3.70 -2.02 -9.54
C GLN A 136 4.87 -2.06 -10.50
N LEU A 137 4.74 -1.35 -11.62
CA LEU A 137 5.77 -1.25 -12.63
C LEU A 137 6.20 0.21 -12.76
N THR A 138 7.47 0.40 -13.03
CA THR A 138 8.04 1.72 -13.30
C THR A 138 8.77 1.72 -14.63
N CYS A 139 8.61 2.80 -15.37
CA CYS A 139 9.34 3.06 -16.60
C CYS A 139 10.64 3.79 -16.26
N THR A 140 11.79 3.20 -16.61
CA THR A 140 13.10 3.76 -16.26
C THR A 140 13.73 4.59 -17.38
N ALA A 141 13.17 4.53 -18.59
CA ALA A 141 13.62 5.31 -19.74
C ALA A 141 12.48 5.47 -20.76
N LYS A 142 12.74 5.33 -22.07
CA LYS A 142 11.73 5.35 -23.13
C LYS A 142 11.06 3.98 -23.25
N CYS A 143 10.00 3.76 -22.48
CA CYS A 143 9.30 2.48 -22.45
C CYS A 143 8.42 2.29 -23.68
N LYS A 144 8.44 1.09 -24.23
CA LYS A 144 7.54 0.67 -25.30
C LYS A 144 6.21 0.17 -24.72
N ARG A 145 5.18 0.27 -25.53
CA ARG A 145 3.89 -0.36 -25.26
C ARG A 145 4.04 -1.88 -25.16
N GLY A 146 3.21 -2.49 -24.36
CA GLY A 146 3.15 -3.95 -24.22
C GLY A 146 2.13 -4.41 -23.20
N THR A 147 2.11 -5.70 -22.95
CA THR A 147 1.23 -6.33 -21.97
C THR A 147 2.03 -7.28 -21.10
N LEU A 148 1.84 -7.16 -19.78
CA LEU A 148 2.32 -8.13 -18.80
C LEU A 148 1.14 -8.96 -18.33
N VAL A 149 1.26 -10.29 -18.41
CA VAL A 149 0.31 -11.23 -17.83
C VAL A 149 1.02 -12.01 -16.73
N VAL A 150 0.47 -11.97 -15.52
CA VAL A 150 0.92 -12.79 -14.40
C VAL A 150 -0.15 -13.79 -14.05
N GLN A 151 0.22 -15.06 -14.01
CA GLN A 151 -0.66 -16.17 -13.69
C GLN A 151 -0.18 -16.85 -12.41
N ILE A 152 -1.07 -17.01 -11.44
CA ILE A 152 -0.84 -17.84 -10.26
C ILE A 152 -1.48 -19.18 -10.53
N GLU A 153 -0.67 -20.21 -10.54
CA GLU A 153 -1.06 -21.58 -10.88
C GLU A 153 -0.82 -22.52 -9.69
N SER A 154 -1.58 -23.61 -9.64
CA SER A 154 -1.32 -24.76 -8.79
C SER A 154 -1.57 -26.02 -9.59
N HIS A 155 -0.58 -26.92 -9.69
CA HIS A 155 -0.66 -28.17 -10.48
C HIS A 155 -1.14 -27.96 -11.93
N ARG A 156 -0.74 -26.85 -12.57
CA ARG A 156 -1.18 -26.40 -13.91
C ARG A 156 -2.63 -25.91 -13.98
N ASP A 157 -3.30 -25.80 -12.85
CA ASP A 157 -4.62 -25.21 -12.77
C ASP A 157 -4.47 -23.72 -12.42
N GLU A 158 -5.04 -22.87 -13.26
CA GLU A 158 -4.99 -21.42 -13.08
C GLU A 158 -5.86 -20.99 -11.89
N LYS A 159 -5.24 -20.39 -10.89
CA LYS A 159 -5.93 -19.88 -9.70
C LYS A 159 -6.25 -18.40 -9.79
N LEU A 160 -5.37 -17.61 -10.43
CA LEU A 160 -5.56 -16.17 -10.62
C LEU A 160 -4.76 -15.71 -11.85
N THR A 161 -5.39 -14.93 -12.73
CA THR A 161 -4.70 -14.22 -13.82
C THR A 161 -4.83 -12.72 -13.65
N CYS A 162 -3.71 -12.02 -13.81
CA CYS A 162 -3.60 -10.58 -13.71
C CYS A 162 -2.94 -10.01 -14.96
N GLN A 163 -3.68 -9.21 -15.73
CA GLN A 163 -3.18 -8.54 -16.92
C GLN A 163 -2.94 -7.06 -16.66
N VAL A 164 -1.79 -6.57 -17.10
CA VAL A 164 -1.37 -5.17 -16.97
C VAL A 164 -1.00 -4.64 -18.34
N GLU A 165 -1.70 -3.62 -18.79
CA GLU A 165 -1.36 -2.86 -19.99
C GLU A 165 -0.23 -1.87 -19.67
N LEU A 166 0.83 -1.94 -20.45
CA LEU A 166 2.00 -1.08 -20.34
C LEU A 166 1.93 -0.02 -21.45
N PRO A 167 1.68 1.24 -21.11
CA PRO A 167 1.59 2.30 -22.10
C PRO A 167 2.97 2.63 -22.71
N GLU A 168 2.95 3.17 -23.91
CA GLU A 168 4.15 3.76 -24.49
C GLU A 168 4.49 5.08 -23.82
N TRP A 169 5.75 5.26 -23.47
CA TRP A 169 6.23 6.55 -22.97
C TRP A 169 6.23 7.59 -24.08
N SER A 170 5.66 8.75 -23.84
CA SER A 170 5.71 9.89 -24.74
C SER A 170 5.95 11.19 -23.96
N VAL A 171 6.49 12.20 -24.63
CA VAL A 171 6.71 13.53 -24.03
C VAL A 171 5.38 14.20 -23.65
N SER A 172 4.32 13.94 -24.43
CA SER A 172 2.98 14.45 -24.17
C SER A 172 2.22 13.70 -23.06
N ASN A 173 2.63 12.44 -22.77
CA ASN A 173 2.05 11.63 -21.71
C ASN A 173 3.15 10.80 -21.02
N PRO A 174 3.92 11.40 -20.10
CA PRO A 174 5.02 10.74 -19.43
C PRO A 174 4.53 9.81 -18.31
N VAL A 175 3.88 8.69 -18.67
CA VAL A 175 3.50 7.65 -17.69
C VAL A 175 4.77 6.96 -17.20
N THR A 176 5.08 7.15 -15.93
CA THR A 176 6.27 6.58 -15.29
C THR A 176 5.96 5.39 -14.39
N THR A 177 4.72 5.21 -13.99
CA THR A 177 4.31 4.13 -13.07
C THR A 177 2.95 3.60 -13.46
N VAL A 178 2.81 2.27 -13.43
CA VAL A 178 1.55 1.54 -13.60
C VAL A 178 1.36 0.62 -12.41
N THR A 179 0.18 0.65 -11.81
CA THR A 179 -0.17 -0.23 -10.68
C THR A 179 -1.40 -1.06 -11.05
N ARG A 180 -1.34 -2.34 -10.76
CA ARG A 180 -2.47 -3.26 -10.95
C ARG A 180 -2.63 -4.14 -9.72
N LYS A 181 -3.86 -4.25 -9.24
CA LYS A 181 -4.27 -5.16 -8.17
C LYS A 181 -5.26 -6.16 -8.72
N CYS A 182 -4.99 -7.42 -8.57
CA CYS A 182 -5.87 -8.51 -8.99
C CYS A 182 -6.14 -9.41 -7.79
N TRP A 183 -7.33 -10.00 -7.74
CA TRP A 183 -7.70 -10.90 -6.68
C TRP A 183 -8.75 -11.91 -7.14
N ARG A 184 -8.80 -13.04 -6.47
CA ARG A 184 -9.79 -14.09 -6.70
C ARG A 184 -10.02 -14.90 -5.42
N VAL A 185 -11.23 -15.31 -5.20
CA VAL A 185 -11.56 -16.33 -4.21
C VAL A 185 -11.54 -17.68 -4.89
N THR A 186 -10.76 -18.62 -4.37
CA THR A 186 -10.57 -19.95 -4.97
C THR A 186 -10.41 -21.01 -3.90
N ARG A 187 -10.72 -22.26 -4.24
CA ARG A 187 -10.46 -23.40 -3.36
C ARG A 187 -9.01 -23.87 -3.56
N LEU A 188 -8.31 -24.06 -2.45
CA LEU A 188 -7.01 -24.71 -2.41
C LEU A 188 -7.11 -25.94 -1.52
N ASP A 189 -6.37 -26.98 -1.86
CA ASP A 189 -6.14 -28.14 -1.02
C ASP A 189 -4.75 -28.06 -0.34
N SER A 190 -4.52 -28.88 0.65
CA SER A 190 -3.27 -28.94 1.42
C SER A 190 -2.04 -29.35 0.60
N LYS A 191 -2.23 -29.76 -0.66
CA LYS A 191 -1.16 -30.09 -1.61
C LYS A 191 -0.97 -29.00 -2.66
N SER A 192 -1.84 -28.00 -2.71
CA SER A 192 -1.76 -26.88 -3.66
C SER A 192 -0.49 -26.08 -3.45
N GLN A 193 0.40 -26.10 -4.41
CA GLN A 193 1.62 -25.30 -4.47
C GLN A 193 1.40 -24.16 -5.46
N LEU A 194 1.30 -22.96 -4.96
CA LEU A 194 1.10 -21.75 -5.76
C LEU A 194 2.43 -21.28 -6.35
N ILE A 195 2.45 -21.13 -7.67
CA ILE A 195 3.59 -20.66 -8.46
C ILE A 195 3.13 -19.47 -9.29
N GLY A 196 3.92 -18.39 -9.31
CA GLY A 196 3.69 -17.26 -10.20
C GLY A 196 4.43 -17.43 -11.52
N ARG A 197 3.73 -17.33 -12.65
CA ARG A 197 4.31 -17.26 -13.99
C ARG A 197 4.09 -15.91 -14.61
N MET A 198 5.11 -15.40 -15.25
CA MET A 198 5.08 -14.12 -15.95
C MET A 198 5.23 -14.35 -17.45
N VAL A 199 4.34 -13.72 -18.22
CA VAL A 199 4.36 -13.69 -19.68
C VAL A 199 4.35 -12.24 -20.13
N VAL A 200 5.35 -11.85 -20.90
CA VAL A 200 5.50 -10.48 -21.43
C VAL A 200 5.27 -10.53 -22.93
N GLN A 201 4.29 -9.75 -23.40
CA GLN A 201 3.93 -9.63 -24.81
C GLN A 201 4.27 -8.22 -25.31
N GLU A 202 4.90 -8.12 -26.47
CA GLU A 202 5.28 -6.85 -27.15
C GLU A 202 6.21 -5.93 -26.34
N ALA A 203 6.45 -6.24 -25.07
CA ALA A 203 7.29 -5.47 -24.15
C ALA A 203 8.65 -6.12 -23.88
N GLN A 204 9.09 -7.07 -24.69
CA GLN A 204 10.44 -7.62 -24.58
C GLN A 204 11.47 -6.53 -24.86
N ASP A 205 12.52 -6.44 -24.05
CA ASP A 205 13.54 -5.38 -24.07
C ASP A 205 13.03 -3.98 -23.74
N THR A 206 12.00 -3.89 -22.92
CA THR A 206 11.48 -2.59 -22.47
C THR A 206 12.21 -2.12 -21.22
N PHE A 207 12.19 -0.80 -21.04
CA PHE A 207 12.67 -0.16 -19.81
C PHE A 207 11.64 -0.21 -18.68
N TRP A 208 10.57 -1.00 -18.81
CA TRP A 208 9.66 -1.31 -17.73
C TRP A 208 10.29 -2.27 -16.74
N LYS A 209 10.16 -1.99 -15.46
CA LYS A 209 10.64 -2.83 -14.35
C LYS A 209 9.57 -2.98 -13.28
N LEU A 210 9.47 -4.16 -12.70
CA LEU A 210 8.67 -4.38 -11.50
C LEU A 210 9.33 -3.71 -10.29
N VAL A 211 8.53 -3.07 -9.46
CA VAL A 211 8.95 -2.45 -8.20
C VAL A 211 8.86 -3.53 -7.11
N MET A 212 9.98 -4.11 -6.71
CA MET A 212 10.04 -5.28 -5.83
C MET A 212 9.33 -5.07 -4.49
N ASN A 213 9.56 -3.93 -3.84
CA ASN A 213 8.98 -3.62 -2.52
C ASN A 213 7.50 -3.20 -2.56
N ALA A 214 6.93 -3.05 -3.74
CA ALA A 214 5.53 -2.70 -3.97
C ALA A 214 4.79 -3.77 -4.80
N SER A 215 5.45 -4.91 -5.07
CA SER A 215 4.85 -6.02 -5.81
C SER A 215 4.97 -7.31 -5.01
N GLY A 216 3.87 -8.03 -4.92
CA GLY A 216 3.83 -9.26 -4.13
C GLY A 216 2.52 -10.02 -4.30
N MET A 217 2.53 -11.24 -3.80
CA MET A 217 1.38 -12.14 -3.76
C MET A 217 0.98 -12.41 -2.32
N GLY A 218 -0.31 -12.30 -2.03
CA GLY A 218 -0.85 -12.65 -0.74
C GLY A 218 -1.95 -13.70 -0.82
N VAL A 219 -2.05 -14.48 0.23
CA VAL A 219 -3.04 -15.54 0.39
C VAL A 219 -3.65 -15.46 1.77
N PHE A 220 -4.95 -15.54 1.84
CA PHE A 220 -5.69 -15.45 3.08
C PHE A 220 -6.76 -16.54 3.14
N LEU A 221 -6.76 -17.35 4.21
CA LEU A 221 -7.78 -18.36 4.44
C LEU A 221 -9.09 -17.71 4.91
N LEU A 222 -10.18 -18.01 4.22
CA LEU A 222 -11.52 -17.48 4.53
C LEU A 222 -12.34 -18.43 5.41
N GLY A 223 -12.15 -19.76 5.27
CA GLY A 223 -12.90 -20.80 6.00
C GLY A 223 -12.73 -22.17 5.36
#